data_b901f6979432570c9f1809e8097dad68
#
_entry.id   b901f6979432570c9f1809e8097dad68
#
_cell.length_a   1.000
_cell.length_b   1.000
_cell.length_c   1.000
_cell.angle_alpha   90.00
_cell.angle_beta   90.00
_cell.angle_gamma   90.00
#
_symmetry.space_group_name_H-M   'P 1'
#
loop_
_entity.id
_entity.type
_entity.pdbx_description
1 polymer ?
#
loop_
_entity_poly.entity_id
_entity_poly.type
_entity_poly.pdbx_seq_one_letter_code
_entity_poly.pdbx_strand_id
1 'polypeptide(L)'
;MIQFQRKKPDIDIIKHCFWEYKLTTQDLEHYINSDDYRLKKFVFEKIFCNSPNVLRDLMIFDKKDMFDLIKNYKVPKFNFRFLDLRHRIVKHLLLQEDINIP
;
A
#
# COMPACT_ATOMS: atom_id res chain seq x y z
N MET A 1 1.88 -16.64 -8.77
CA MET A 1 2.22 -16.27 -7.37
C MET A 1 3.27 -15.17 -7.36
N ILE A 2 3.03 -14.10 -6.59
CA ILE A 2 3.98 -13.00 -6.47
C ILE A 2 4.97 -13.31 -5.35
N GLN A 3 6.26 -13.22 -5.67
CA GLN A 3 7.30 -13.38 -4.69
C GLN A 3 7.54 -12.05 -3.97
N PHE A 4 7.47 -12.07 -2.64
CA PHE A 4 7.69 -10.86 -1.85
C PHE A 4 9.18 -10.52 -1.82
N GLN A 5 9.51 -9.29 -2.22
CA GLN A 5 10.85 -8.73 -2.07
C GLN A 5 10.73 -7.29 -1.59
N ARG A 6 11.15 -7.05 -0.36
CA ARG A 6 11.10 -5.70 0.19
C ARG A 6 12.05 -4.77 -0.57
N LYS A 7 11.57 -3.57 -0.90
CA LYS A 7 12.36 -2.54 -1.56
C LYS A 7 12.38 -1.26 -0.72
N LYS A 8 13.30 -0.35 -1.04
CA LYS A 8 13.34 0.97 -0.40
C LYS A 8 12.35 1.91 -1.08
N PRO A 9 11.78 2.89 -0.34
CA PRO A 9 10.99 3.93 -0.96
C PRO A 9 11.79 4.68 -2.02
N ASP A 10 11.15 5.03 -3.14
CA ASP A 10 11.78 5.74 -4.23
C ASP A 10 11.05 7.05 -4.55
N ILE A 11 11.67 7.85 -5.42
CA ILE A 11 11.13 9.16 -5.78
C ILE A 11 9.80 9.05 -6.54
N ASP A 12 9.58 7.97 -7.27
CA ASP A 12 8.33 7.78 -8.01
C ASP A 12 7.15 7.63 -7.09
N ILE A 13 7.32 6.98 -5.94
CA ILE A 13 6.27 6.88 -4.93
C ILE A 13 5.90 8.29 -4.43
N ILE A 14 6.90 9.13 -4.19
CA ILE A 14 6.67 10.52 -3.77
C ILE A 14 5.86 11.27 -4.83
N LYS A 15 6.28 11.16 -6.10
CA LYS A 15 5.61 11.87 -7.20
C LYS A 15 4.16 11.45 -7.39
N HIS A 16 3.87 10.15 -7.28
CA HIS A 16 2.54 9.63 -7.58
C HIS A 16 1.60 9.62 -6.39
N CYS A 17 2.14 9.47 -5.18
CA CYS A 17 1.30 9.23 -4.00
C CYS A 17 1.35 10.36 -2.98
N PHE A 18 2.41 11.18 -2.98
CA PHE A 18 2.64 12.22 -1.96
C PHE A 18 2.92 13.59 -2.55
N TRP A 19 2.48 13.85 -3.77
CA TRP A 19 2.75 15.11 -4.46
C TRP A 19 2.19 16.34 -3.72
N GLU A 20 1.19 16.14 -2.86
CA GLU A 20 0.63 17.22 -2.03
C GLU A 20 1.47 17.54 -0.80
N TYR A 21 2.47 16.71 -0.50
CA TYR A 21 3.26 16.80 0.73
C TYR A 21 4.72 17.07 0.39
N LYS A 22 5.40 17.77 1.30
CA LYS A 22 6.84 18.00 1.18
C LYS A 22 7.59 16.86 1.88
N LEU A 23 7.46 15.64 1.35
CA LEU A 23 8.08 14.47 1.93
C LEU A 23 9.26 14.00 1.07
N THR A 24 10.30 13.49 1.73
CA THR A 24 11.43 12.84 1.06
C THR A 24 11.30 11.33 1.17
N THR A 25 12.12 10.60 0.40
CA THR A 25 12.19 9.15 0.54
C THR A 25 12.64 8.73 1.94
N GLN A 26 13.49 9.55 2.59
CA GLN A 26 13.92 9.31 3.96
C GLN A 26 12.78 9.47 4.95
N ASP A 27 11.89 10.44 4.74
CA ASP A 27 10.70 10.60 5.57
C ASP A 27 9.80 9.37 5.46
N LEU A 28 9.60 8.85 4.26
CA LEU A 28 8.82 7.64 4.06
C LEU A 28 9.45 6.44 4.76
N GLU A 29 10.77 6.30 4.64
CA GLU A 29 11.49 5.22 5.30
C GLU A 29 11.31 5.30 6.81
N HIS A 30 11.35 6.50 7.38
CA HIS A 30 11.10 6.71 8.80
C HIS A 30 9.69 6.28 9.18
N TYR A 31 8.69 6.67 8.40
CA TYR A 31 7.29 6.37 8.69
C TYR A 31 7.00 4.87 8.63
N ILE A 32 7.49 4.17 7.61
CA ILE A 32 7.22 2.74 7.45
C ILE A 32 7.97 1.88 8.46
N ASN A 33 9.04 2.40 9.06
CA ASN A 33 9.81 1.69 10.09
C ASN A 33 9.42 2.13 11.51
N SER A 34 8.51 3.07 11.64
CA SER A 34 8.00 3.52 12.93
C SER A 34 7.14 2.44 13.58
N ASP A 35 7.05 2.46 14.91
CA ASP A 35 6.10 1.61 15.63
C ASP A 35 4.69 2.20 15.66
N ASP A 36 4.53 3.42 15.16
CA ASP A 36 3.22 4.07 15.09
C ASP A 36 2.43 3.56 13.89
N TYR A 37 1.42 2.75 14.15
CA TYR A 37 0.56 2.17 13.13
C TYR A 37 -0.13 3.25 12.28
N ARG A 38 -0.45 4.41 12.84
CA ARG A 38 -1.12 5.48 12.11
C ARG A 38 -0.23 6.03 10.99
N LEU A 39 1.08 6.12 11.21
CA LEU A 39 2.02 6.54 10.17
C LEU A 39 2.10 5.51 9.05
N LYS A 40 2.19 4.25 9.40
CA LYS A 40 2.20 3.17 8.41
C LYS A 40 0.91 3.14 7.61
N LYS A 41 -0.22 3.30 8.28
CA LYS A 41 -1.53 3.33 7.64
C LYS A 41 -1.66 4.51 6.69
N PHE A 42 -1.18 5.67 7.08
CA PHE A 42 -1.18 6.86 6.22
C PHE A 42 -0.42 6.59 4.91
N VAL A 43 0.80 6.06 5.01
CA VAL A 43 1.61 5.75 3.83
C VAL A 43 0.91 4.68 2.98
N PHE A 44 0.40 3.62 3.61
CA PHE A 44 -0.30 2.55 2.92
C PHE A 44 -1.50 3.08 2.12
N GLU A 45 -2.35 3.89 2.74
CA GLU A 45 -3.56 4.40 2.08
C GLU A 45 -3.23 5.28 0.89
N LYS A 46 -2.19 6.11 1.00
CA LYS A 46 -1.77 6.97 -0.12
C LYS A 46 -1.28 6.15 -1.30
N ILE A 47 -0.48 5.14 -1.04
CA ILE A 47 0.01 4.23 -2.09
C ILE A 47 -1.16 3.45 -2.68
N PHE A 48 -2.00 2.89 -1.83
CA PHE A 48 -3.10 2.02 -2.27
C PHE A 48 -4.08 2.76 -3.18
N CYS A 49 -4.38 4.01 -2.87
CA CYS A 49 -5.34 4.81 -3.64
C CYS A 49 -4.74 5.45 -4.88
N ASN A 50 -3.45 5.76 -4.90
CA ASN A 50 -2.86 6.64 -5.91
C ASN A 50 -1.77 6.00 -6.76
N SER A 51 -1.19 4.88 -6.34
CA SER A 51 -0.08 4.30 -7.08
C SER A 51 -0.53 3.65 -8.38
N PRO A 52 0.14 3.94 -9.51
CA PRO A 52 -0.08 3.19 -10.75
C PRO A 52 0.54 1.79 -10.72
N ASN A 53 1.43 1.52 -9.77
CA ASN A 53 2.08 0.22 -9.58
C ASN A 53 1.95 -0.23 -8.13
N VAL A 54 0.72 -0.43 -7.68
CA VAL A 54 0.41 -0.64 -6.27
C VAL A 54 1.14 -1.84 -5.66
N LEU A 55 1.23 -2.96 -6.37
CA LEU A 55 1.91 -4.14 -5.85
C LEU A 55 3.40 -3.89 -5.62
N ARG A 56 4.05 -3.23 -6.59
CA ARG A 56 5.45 -2.88 -6.48
C ARG A 56 5.68 -1.91 -5.31
N ASP A 57 4.85 -0.89 -5.20
CA ASP A 57 5.07 0.17 -4.22
C ASP A 57 4.75 -0.29 -2.79
N LEU A 58 3.82 -1.23 -2.61
CA LEU A 58 3.55 -1.81 -1.30
C LEU A 58 4.71 -2.65 -0.76
N MET A 59 5.65 -3.03 -1.61
CA MET A 59 6.84 -3.80 -1.19
C MET A 59 7.82 -2.99 -0.35
N ILE A 60 7.58 -1.68 -0.15
CA ILE A 60 8.39 -0.89 0.78
C ILE A 60 8.18 -1.29 2.25
N PHE A 61 7.00 -1.84 2.58
CA PHE A 61 6.72 -2.35 3.92
C PHE A 61 7.38 -3.70 4.13
N ASP A 62 7.64 -4.05 5.40
CA ASP A 62 7.98 -5.43 5.64
C ASP A 62 6.72 -6.32 5.43
N LYS A 63 6.95 -7.60 5.27
CA LYS A 63 5.89 -8.53 4.91
C LYS A 63 4.75 -8.55 5.92
N LYS A 64 5.09 -8.55 7.21
CA LYS A 64 4.10 -8.58 8.29
C LYS A 64 3.23 -7.33 8.30
N ASP A 65 3.87 -6.17 8.22
CA ASP A 65 3.15 -4.89 8.19
C ASP A 65 2.26 -4.79 6.98
N MET A 66 2.76 -5.18 5.81
CA MET A 66 1.98 -5.16 4.58
C MET A 66 0.74 -6.05 4.70
N PHE A 67 0.89 -7.26 5.23
CA PHE A 67 -0.23 -8.18 5.39
C PHE A 67 -1.28 -7.61 6.36
N ASP A 68 -0.84 -7.06 7.49
CA ASP A 68 -1.75 -6.46 8.46
C ASP A 68 -2.50 -5.27 7.88
N LEU A 69 -1.80 -4.40 7.15
CA LEU A 69 -2.41 -3.21 6.53
C LEU A 69 -3.44 -3.60 5.48
N ILE A 70 -3.12 -4.57 4.65
CA ILE A 70 -4.05 -5.05 3.61
C ILE A 70 -5.27 -5.70 4.23
N LYS A 71 -5.07 -6.57 5.22
CA LYS A 71 -6.18 -7.28 5.87
C LYS A 71 -7.15 -6.32 6.56
N ASN A 72 -6.63 -5.28 7.17
CA ASN A 72 -7.42 -4.34 7.97
C ASN A 72 -7.88 -3.13 7.18
N TYR A 73 -7.55 -3.04 5.89
CA TYR A 73 -7.96 -1.93 5.06
C TYR A 73 -9.47 -1.92 4.89
N LYS A 74 -10.08 -0.74 5.12
CA LYS A 74 -11.51 -0.52 4.87
C LYS A 74 -11.65 0.36 3.65
N VAL A 75 -12.32 -0.16 2.63
CA VAL A 75 -12.52 0.55 1.37
C VAL A 75 -13.41 1.77 1.63
N PRO A 76 -12.96 2.99 1.28
CA PRO A 76 -13.79 4.18 1.48
C PRO A 76 -14.97 4.21 0.50
N LYS A 77 -15.95 5.06 0.79
CA LYS A 77 -17.15 5.17 -0.05
C LYS A 77 -16.84 5.80 -1.41
N PHE A 78 -15.92 6.78 -1.46
CA PHE A 78 -15.54 7.37 -2.74
C PHE A 78 -14.76 6.35 -3.57
N ASN A 79 -15.02 6.30 -4.88
CA ASN A 79 -14.39 5.33 -5.77
C ASN A 79 -14.50 3.87 -5.26
N PHE A 80 -15.59 3.55 -4.58
CA PHE A 80 -15.73 2.26 -3.91
C PHE A 80 -15.49 1.08 -4.87
N ARG A 81 -16.11 1.11 -6.06
CA ARG A 81 -15.99 -0.01 -7.00
C ARG A 81 -14.54 -0.26 -7.42
N PHE A 82 -13.82 0.82 -7.74
CA PHE A 82 -12.42 0.71 -8.15
C PHE A 82 -11.55 0.23 -7.01
N LEU A 83 -11.69 0.84 -5.83
CA LEU A 83 -10.85 0.50 -4.67
C LEU A 83 -11.20 -0.88 -4.09
N ASP A 84 -12.46 -1.26 -4.11
CA ASP A 84 -12.89 -2.58 -3.67
C ASP A 84 -12.31 -3.67 -4.56
N LEU A 85 -12.38 -3.50 -5.88
CA LEU A 85 -11.79 -4.45 -6.82
C LEU A 85 -10.28 -4.52 -6.65
N ARG A 86 -9.61 -3.38 -6.55
CA ARG A 86 -8.16 -3.32 -6.32
C ARG A 86 -7.81 -4.06 -5.03
N HIS A 87 -8.58 -3.86 -3.96
CA HIS A 87 -8.34 -4.51 -2.68
C HIS A 87 -8.46 -6.03 -2.78
N ARG A 88 -9.50 -6.53 -3.48
CA ARG A 88 -9.68 -7.97 -3.69
C ARG A 88 -8.53 -8.58 -4.48
N ILE A 89 -8.10 -7.92 -5.54
CA ILE A 89 -6.99 -8.39 -6.37
C ILE A 89 -5.69 -8.42 -5.58
N VAL A 90 -5.39 -7.34 -4.85
CA VAL A 90 -4.17 -7.25 -4.04
C VAL A 90 -4.17 -8.32 -2.95
N LYS A 91 -5.31 -8.54 -2.28
CA LYS A 91 -5.43 -9.59 -1.26
C LYS A 91 -5.17 -10.96 -1.86
N HIS A 92 -5.74 -11.25 -3.02
CA HIS A 92 -5.51 -12.53 -3.70
C HIS A 92 -4.03 -12.74 -4.02
N LEU A 93 -3.38 -11.73 -4.57
CA LEU A 93 -2.00 -11.84 -5.03
C LEU A 93 -0.99 -11.89 -3.88
N LEU A 94 -1.23 -11.12 -2.82
CA LEU A 94 -0.26 -11.00 -1.72
C LEU A 94 -0.58 -11.91 -0.54
N LEU A 95 -1.86 -12.13 -0.25
CA LEU A 95 -2.28 -13.00 0.86
C LEU A 95 -2.73 -14.38 0.39
N GLN A 96 -2.78 -14.57 -0.93
CA GLN A 96 -3.24 -15.81 -1.57
C GLN A 96 -4.68 -16.18 -1.18
N GLU A 97 -5.52 -15.18 -1.00
CA GLU A 97 -6.94 -15.37 -0.77
C GLU A 97 -7.68 -15.52 -2.10
N ASP A 98 -8.78 -16.26 -2.10
CA ASP A 98 -9.60 -16.42 -3.29
C ASP A 98 -10.28 -15.09 -3.66
N ILE A 99 -10.32 -14.81 -4.96
CA ILE A 99 -11.02 -13.63 -5.47
C ILE A 99 -12.50 -13.97 -5.66
N ASN A 100 -13.37 -13.19 -5.01
CA ASN A 100 -14.81 -13.27 -5.21
C ASN A 100 -15.21 -12.14 -6.15
N ILE A 101 -15.18 -12.43 -7.45
CA ILE A 101 -15.58 -11.46 -8.47
C ILE A 101 -17.04 -11.74 -8.82
N PRO A 102 -17.93 -10.72 -8.70
CA PRO A 102 -19.34 -10.90 -9.05
C PRO A 102 -19.54 -11.18 -10.52
#